data_ca93449ea584e2e3c0f35ed95e563f9b
#
_entry.id   ca93449ea584e2e3c0f35ed95e563f9b
#
_cell.length_a   1.000
_cell.length_b   1.000
_cell.length_c   1.000
_cell.angle_alpha   90.00
_cell.angle_beta   90.00
_cell.angle_gamma   90.00
#
_symmetry.space_group_name_H-M   'P 1'
#
loop_
_entity.id
_entity.type
_entity.pdbx_description
1 polymer ?
#
loop_
_entity_poly.entity_id
_entity_poly.type
_entity_poly.pdbx_seq_one_letter_code
_entity_poly.pdbx_strand_id
1 'polypeptide(L)'
;KVYVNGVKLSNSGFWTFRFVRCDGVDISKVYVEGHANWNNDGFDIESRNVTITDCVVDTDDDAICFKSEDPDYVVENVTVKNCDLSSNCNFIKFGTASAGGFRNIRVSDCTLHKCSRSLLRFWEKRVPGVSDPITGIAGMALEVVDGGFMEDVVISDLTMEDVQTPLFIRLGRRKTSE
;
A
#
# COMPACT_ATOMS: atom_id res chain seq x y z
N LYS A 1 -10.00 0.28 19.70
CA LYS A 1 -10.45 -0.42 18.51
C LYS A 1 -11.24 0.53 17.60
N VAL A 2 -11.02 0.48 16.29
CA VAL A 2 -11.67 1.33 15.30
C VAL A 2 -12.38 0.44 14.27
N TYR A 3 -13.60 0.81 13.90
CA TYR A 3 -14.37 0.16 12.83
C TYR A 3 -14.76 1.18 11.77
N VAL A 4 -14.45 0.88 10.51
CA VAL A 4 -14.83 1.68 9.36
C VAL A 4 -15.52 0.77 8.34
N ASN A 5 -16.78 1.02 8.07
CA ASN A 5 -17.59 0.16 7.18
C ASN A 5 -18.47 0.97 6.24
N GLY A 6 -18.51 0.60 4.97
CA GLY A 6 -19.43 1.14 3.99
C GLY A 6 -19.23 2.64 3.67
N VAL A 7 -17.99 3.11 3.74
CA VAL A 7 -17.64 4.53 3.52
C VAL A 7 -17.04 4.72 2.14
N LYS A 8 -17.43 5.79 1.45
CA LYS A 8 -16.76 6.26 0.23
C LYS A 8 -15.97 7.53 0.53
N LEU A 9 -14.68 7.53 0.16
CA LEU A 9 -13.78 8.68 0.26
C LEU A 9 -13.25 9.02 -1.13
N SER A 10 -13.25 10.29 -1.47
CA SER A 10 -12.77 10.76 -2.77
C SER A 10 -11.92 12.01 -2.61
N ASN A 11 -10.84 12.06 -3.39
CA ASN A 11 -10.02 13.25 -3.56
C ASN A 11 -9.44 13.83 -2.26
N SER A 12 -8.87 12.97 -1.45
CA SER A 12 -8.07 13.39 -0.30
C SER A 12 -6.93 14.32 -0.73
N GLY A 13 -6.61 15.29 0.09
CA GLY A 13 -5.49 16.20 -0.18
C GLY A 13 -4.11 15.59 0.06
N PHE A 14 -4.06 14.48 0.77
CA PHE A 14 -2.88 13.70 1.13
C PHE A 14 -3.33 12.32 1.59
N TRP A 15 -2.49 11.41 1.97
CA TRP A 15 -2.83 10.05 2.42
C TRP A 15 -4.28 9.88 2.91
N THR A 16 -5.06 9.08 2.20
CA THR A 16 -6.52 9.06 2.41
C THR A 16 -6.89 8.48 3.78
N PHE A 17 -6.32 7.32 4.12
CA PHE A 17 -6.43 6.73 5.45
C PHE A 17 -5.04 6.50 6.04
N ARG A 18 -4.75 7.15 7.14
CA ARG A 18 -3.51 6.94 7.89
C ARG A 18 -3.83 6.44 9.30
N PHE A 19 -3.46 5.20 9.59
CA PHE A 19 -3.60 4.61 10.92
C PHE A 19 -2.22 4.47 11.58
N VAL A 20 -1.99 5.23 12.64
CA VAL A 20 -0.71 5.26 13.35
C VAL A 20 -0.90 4.72 14.75
N ARG A 21 -0.14 3.67 15.09
CA ARG A 21 -0.11 3.05 16.43
C ARG A 21 -1.47 2.68 17.01
N CYS A 22 -2.40 2.35 16.13
CA CYS A 22 -3.68 1.79 16.54
C CYS A 22 -3.52 0.31 16.89
N ASP A 23 -4.33 -0.14 17.84
CA ASP A 23 -4.49 -1.55 18.17
C ASP A 23 -5.95 -1.97 17.99
N GLY A 24 -6.17 -2.82 16.98
CA GLY A 24 -7.49 -3.22 16.54
C GLY A 24 -8.16 -2.20 15.60
N VAL A 25 -7.99 -2.40 14.30
CA VAL A 25 -8.66 -1.65 13.22
C VAL A 25 -9.34 -2.64 12.30
N ASP A 26 -10.62 -2.40 12.01
CA ASP A 26 -11.43 -3.22 11.13
C ASP A 26 -12.04 -2.32 10.05
N ILE A 27 -11.63 -2.54 8.81
CA ILE A 27 -12.03 -1.76 7.64
C ILE A 27 -12.70 -2.70 6.67
N SER A 28 -13.95 -2.40 6.31
CA SER A 28 -14.66 -3.24 5.36
C SER A 28 -15.60 -2.44 4.46
N LYS A 29 -15.73 -2.90 3.20
CA LYS A 29 -16.62 -2.28 2.21
C LYS A 29 -16.38 -0.79 2.06
N VAL A 30 -15.12 -0.39 2.07
CA VAL A 30 -14.69 1.00 1.88
C VAL A 30 -14.27 1.18 0.43
N TYR A 31 -14.69 2.28 -0.16
CA TYR A 31 -14.27 2.73 -1.48
C TYR A 31 -13.40 3.97 -1.36
N VAL A 32 -12.18 3.90 -1.88
CA VAL A 32 -11.24 5.03 -1.94
C VAL A 32 -10.97 5.38 -3.39
N GLU A 33 -11.13 6.66 -3.73
CA GLU A 33 -10.77 7.22 -5.03
C GLU A 33 -9.86 8.44 -4.82
N GLY A 34 -8.61 8.38 -5.27
CA GLY A 34 -7.62 9.42 -5.02
C GLY A 34 -6.81 9.80 -6.26
N HIS A 35 -7.28 10.80 -7.04
CA HIS A 35 -6.60 11.31 -8.23
C HIS A 35 -6.48 12.84 -8.27
N ALA A 36 -6.74 13.51 -7.16
CA ALA A 36 -6.76 14.98 -7.12
C ALA A 36 -5.45 15.62 -6.74
N ASN A 37 -4.56 14.89 -6.06
CA ASN A 37 -3.30 15.43 -5.54
C ASN A 37 -2.24 14.34 -5.46
N TRP A 38 -1.04 14.71 -5.06
CA TRP A 38 0.12 13.84 -4.84
C TRP A 38 0.03 13.11 -3.49
N ASN A 39 0.71 11.97 -3.36
CA ASN A 39 0.70 11.18 -2.13
C ASN A 39 -0.73 10.87 -1.66
N ASN A 40 -1.56 10.47 -2.58
CA ASN A 40 -2.95 10.13 -2.33
C ASN A 40 -3.13 8.63 -2.08
N ASP A 41 -2.20 8.07 -1.33
CA ASP A 41 -2.22 6.68 -0.90
C ASP A 41 -3.61 6.30 -0.35
N GLY A 42 -4.06 5.09 -0.63
CA GLY A 42 -5.36 4.61 -0.17
C GLY A 42 -5.37 4.33 1.33
N PHE A 43 -4.67 3.30 1.73
CA PHE A 43 -4.52 2.90 3.14
C PHE A 43 -3.05 2.87 3.55
N ASP A 44 -2.66 3.75 4.46
CA ASP A 44 -1.36 3.74 5.14
C ASP A 44 -1.48 3.13 6.52
N ILE A 45 -0.87 1.99 6.71
CA ILE A 45 -1.02 1.19 7.94
C ILE A 45 0.30 1.13 8.71
N GLU A 46 0.32 1.79 9.85
CA GLU A 46 1.36 1.66 10.88
C GLU A 46 0.71 1.26 12.21
N SER A 47 0.11 0.08 12.24
CA SER A 47 -0.78 -0.35 13.31
C SER A 47 -0.73 -1.86 13.50
N ARG A 48 -1.37 -2.35 14.58
CA ARG A 48 -1.45 -3.76 14.93
C ARG A 48 -2.89 -4.25 14.95
N ASN A 49 -3.07 -5.56 14.72
CA ASN A 49 -4.38 -6.19 14.75
C ASN A 49 -5.36 -5.51 13.78
N VAL A 50 -4.98 -5.45 12.51
CA VAL A 50 -5.72 -4.76 11.44
C VAL A 50 -6.34 -5.76 10.48
N THR A 51 -7.60 -5.55 10.15
CA THR A 51 -8.30 -6.30 9.10
C THR A 51 -8.84 -5.33 8.05
N ILE A 52 -8.55 -5.60 6.77
CA ILE A 52 -9.03 -4.84 5.61
C ILE A 52 -9.69 -5.84 4.67
N THR A 53 -11.01 -5.73 4.47
CA THR A 53 -11.75 -6.68 3.65
C THR A 53 -12.77 -6.02 2.73
N ASP A 54 -13.00 -6.62 1.58
CA ASP A 54 -14.04 -6.20 0.64
C ASP A 54 -13.93 -4.72 0.23
N CYS A 55 -12.72 -4.19 0.15
CA CYS A 55 -12.47 -2.79 -0.16
C CYS A 55 -12.09 -2.60 -1.62
N VAL A 56 -12.40 -1.42 -2.14
CA VAL A 56 -12.00 -0.98 -3.48
C VAL A 56 -11.14 0.26 -3.35
N VAL A 57 -9.96 0.24 -3.97
CA VAL A 57 -9.02 1.37 -3.94
C VAL A 57 -8.60 1.71 -5.37
N ASP A 58 -8.72 2.98 -5.74
CA ASP A 58 -8.31 3.51 -7.04
C ASP A 58 -7.56 4.83 -6.83
N THR A 59 -6.21 4.78 -6.87
CA THR A 59 -5.33 5.89 -6.46
C THR A 59 -4.17 6.12 -7.42
N ASP A 60 -3.60 7.32 -7.43
CA ASP A 60 -2.36 7.58 -8.18
C ASP A 60 -1.10 7.13 -7.44
N ASP A 61 -1.11 7.15 -6.11
CA ASP A 61 -0.03 6.63 -5.27
C ASP A 61 -0.39 5.24 -4.70
N ASP A 62 0.31 4.76 -3.71
CA ASP A 62 0.19 3.39 -3.19
C ASP A 62 -1.25 3.03 -2.77
N ALA A 63 -1.79 1.90 -3.21
CA ALA A 63 -3.16 1.52 -2.83
C ALA A 63 -3.24 1.07 -1.38
N ILE A 64 -2.40 0.13 -0.97
CA ILE A 64 -2.22 -0.27 0.44
C ILE A 64 -0.74 -0.23 0.76
N CYS A 65 -0.37 0.58 1.74
CA CYS A 65 1.00 0.78 2.16
C CYS A 65 1.18 0.49 3.66
N PHE A 66 2.03 -0.47 3.98
CA PHE A 66 2.48 -0.73 5.35
C PHE A 66 3.71 0.11 5.63
N LYS A 67 3.64 0.99 6.62
CA LYS A 67 4.74 1.86 7.05
C LYS A 67 5.14 1.55 8.48
N SER A 68 6.44 1.57 8.77
CA SER A 68 6.98 1.37 10.10
C SER A 68 8.09 2.40 10.34
N GLU A 69 7.68 3.57 10.81
CA GLU A 69 8.57 4.72 11.00
C GLU A 69 9.33 4.65 12.32
N ASP A 70 8.68 4.12 13.35
CA ASP A 70 9.24 4.00 14.70
C ASP A 70 9.98 2.67 14.85
N PRO A 71 11.29 2.70 15.20
CA PRO A 71 12.07 1.48 15.41
C PRO A 71 11.57 0.60 16.56
N ASP A 72 10.82 1.17 17.50
CA ASP A 72 10.27 0.45 18.65
C ASP A 72 8.84 -0.06 18.40
N TYR A 73 8.28 0.13 17.19
CA TYR A 73 6.93 -0.26 16.88
C TYR A 73 6.84 -1.17 15.64
N VAL A 74 6.54 -2.43 15.87
CA VAL A 74 6.34 -3.42 14.79
C VAL A 74 4.91 -3.33 14.27
N VAL A 75 4.74 -3.27 12.97
CA VAL A 75 3.44 -3.46 12.30
C VAL A 75 3.17 -4.94 12.20
N GLU A 76 2.13 -5.41 12.89
CA GLU A 76 1.90 -6.85 12.99
C GLU A 76 0.43 -7.26 13.07
N ASN A 77 0.18 -8.54 12.79
CA ASN A 77 -1.14 -9.14 12.81
C ASN A 77 -2.11 -8.41 11.86
N VAL A 78 -1.76 -8.32 10.60
CA VAL A 78 -2.58 -7.65 9.59
C VAL A 78 -3.12 -8.65 8.58
N THR A 79 -4.39 -8.54 8.28
CA THR A 79 -5.06 -9.31 7.23
C THR A 79 -5.68 -8.37 6.20
N VAL A 80 -5.32 -8.56 4.93
CA VAL A 80 -5.97 -7.92 3.78
C VAL A 80 -6.58 -9.02 2.92
N LYS A 81 -7.87 -8.91 2.62
CA LYS A 81 -8.56 -9.95 1.87
C LYS A 81 -9.67 -9.39 0.98
N ASN A 82 -9.84 -10.02 -0.18
CA ASN A 82 -10.96 -9.77 -1.11
C ASN A 82 -11.07 -8.28 -1.47
N CYS A 83 -9.94 -7.67 -1.85
CA CYS A 83 -9.88 -6.26 -2.23
C CYS A 83 -9.61 -6.12 -3.73
N ASP A 84 -10.22 -5.09 -4.30
CA ASP A 84 -9.98 -4.64 -5.66
C ASP A 84 -9.10 -3.40 -5.60
N LEU A 85 -7.86 -3.53 -6.08
CA LEU A 85 -6.83 -2.52 -5.90
C LEU A 85 -6.34 -2.02 -7.25
N SER A 86 -6.41 -0.72 -7.45
CA SER A 86 -5.78 -0.07 -8.57
C SER A 86 -4.90 1.11 -8.12
N SER A 87 -3.76 1.24 -8.76
CA SER A 87 -2.77 2.26 -8.42
C SER A 87 -1.90 2.58 -9.64
N ASN A 88 -1.50 3.83 -9.76
CA ASN A 88 -0.44 4.22 -10.70
C ASN A 88 0.97 4.10 -10.09
N CYS A 89 1.07 3.70 -8.83
CA CYS A 89 2.32 3.45 -8.11
C CYS A 89 2.41 1.98 -7.69
N ASN A 90 2.27 1.66 -6.43
CA ASN A 90 2.32 0.27 -5.97
C ASN A 90 0.95 -0.15 -5.43
N PHE A 91 0.55 -1.39 -5.71
CA PHE A 91 -0.74 -1.87 -5.22
C PHE A 91 -0.64 -2.33 -3.76
N ILE A 92 0.38 -3.11 -3.44
CA ILE A 92 0.68 -3.57 -2.07
C ILE A 92 2.13 -3.21 -1.78
N LYS A 93 2.36 -2.33 -0.82
CA LYS A 93 3.69 -1.86 -0.48
C LYS A 93 4.01 -2.05 0.99
N PHE A 94 5.23 -2.47 1.25
CA PHE A 94 5.86 -2.44 2.55
C PHE A 94 7.02 -1.44 2.51
N GLY A 95 6.97 -0.45 3.39
CA GLY A 95 7.97 0.61 3.40
C GLY A 95 7.52 1.86 2.57
N THR A 96 8.42 2.71 2.11
CA THR A 96 9.87 2.67 2.36
C THR A 96 10.22 2.78 3.85
N ALA A 97 9.38 3.47 4.67
CA ALA A 97 9.55 3.55 6.11
C ALA A 97 9.45 2.15 6.73
N SER A 98 10.55 1.64 7.26
CA SER A 98 10.71 0.25 7.69
C SER A 98 11.67 0.08 8.88
N ALA A 99 11.65 1.03 9.82
CA ALA A 99 12.56 1.03 10.96
C ALA A 99 12.20 -0.02 12.03
N GLY A 100 10.91 -0.18 12.36
CA GLY A 100 10.44 -1.13 13.37
C GLY A 100 10.11 -2.52 12.81
N GLY A 101 9.83 -2.59 11.51
CA GLY A 101 9.60 -3.87 10.82
C GLY A 101 8.13 -4.31 10.71
N PHE A 102 7.96 -5.47 10.06
CA PHE A 102 6.68 -6.04 9.68
C PHE A 102 6.63 -7.53 10.07
N ARG A 103 5.53 -7.95 10.70
CA ARG A 103 5.37 -9.34 11.15
C ARG A 103 3.94 -9.85 11.01
N ASN A 104 3.80 -11.14 10.70
CA ASN A 104 2.51 -11.83 10.65
C ASN A 104 1.46 -11.06 9.83
N ILE A 105 1.74 -10.87 8.54
CA ILE A 105 0.87 -10.16 7.62
C ILE A 105 0.40 -11.13 6.53
N ARG A 106 -0.90 -11.14 6.28
CA ARG A 106 -1.55 -11.97 5.28
C ARG A 106 -2.29 -11.10 4.28
N VAL A 107 -2.00 -11.26 3.00
CA VAL A 107 -2.72 -10.63 1.90
C VAL A 107 -3.20 -11.70 0.94
N SER A 108 -4.51 -11.78 0.70
CA SER A 108 -5.06 -12.81 -0.18
C SER A 108 -6.30 -12.37 -0.97
N ASP A 109 -6.61 -13.11 -2.00
CA ASP A 109 -7.84 -12.99 -2.77
C ASP A 109 -8.06 -11.55 -3.31
N CYS A 110 -7.01 -10.89 -3.79
CA CYS A 110 -7.09 -9.53 -4.29
C CYS A 110 -6.85 -9.46 -5.80
N THR A 111 -7.55 -8.53 -6.45
CA THR A 111 -7.31 -8.18 -7.85
C THR A 111 -6.53 -6.87 -7.91
N LEU A 112 -5.45 -6.86 -8.68
CA LEU A 112 -4.59 -5.71 -8.90
C LEU A 112 -4.65 -5.35 -10.38
N HIS A 113 -5.13 -4.16 -10.70
CA HIS A 113 -5.30 -3.74 -12.09
C HIS A 113 -5.05 -2.24 -12.27
N LYS A 114 -4.94 -1.80 -13.52
CA LYS A 114 -4.68 -0.40 -13.82
C LYS A 114 -5.78 0.54 -13.29
N CYS A 115 -5.39 1.74 -12.96
CA CYS A 115 -6.31 2.79 -12.50
C CYS A 115 -7.35 3.18 -13.54
N SER A 116 -8.47 3.70 -13.06
CA SER A 116 -9.50 4.32 -13.91
C SER A 116 -9.02 5.64 -14.54
N ARG A 117 -8.09 6.30 -13.89
CA ARG A 117 -7.51 7.59 -14.31
C ARG A 117 -5.99 7.58 -14.13
N SER A 118 -5.33 8.58 -14.69
CA SER A 118 -3.93 8.81 -14.47
C SER A 118 -3.58 10.29 -14.47
N LEU A 119 -2.81 10.72 -13.48
CA LEU A 119 -2.14 12.03 -13.43
C LEU A 119 -0.70 11.96 -13.96
N LEU A 120 -0.48 11.18 -14.91
CA LEU A 120 0.75 10.68 -15.47
C LEU A 120 1.92 11.56 -15.69
N ARG A 121 1.74 12.83 -15.96
CA ARG A 121 2.85 13.74 -16.20
C ARG A 121 3.90 13.72 -15.10
N PHE A 122 3.54 13.17 -13.98
CA PHE A 122 4.42 13.02 -12.85
C PHE A 122 5.30 11.78 -12.96
N TRP A 123 4.71 10.64 -13.28
CA TRP A 123 5.42 9.36 -13.34
C TRP A 123 6.29 9.25 -14.59
N GLU A 124 5.85 9.77 -15.73
CA GLU A 124 6.67 9.87 -16.94
C GLU A 124 8.05 10.50 -16.69
N LYS A 125 8.11 11.47 -15.79
CA LYS A 125 9.38 12.12 -15.44
C LYS A 125 10.25 11.30 -14.50
N ARG A 126 9.67 10.40 -13.74
CA ARG A 126 10.39 9.59 -12.73
C ARG A 126 10.75 8.20 -13.22
N VAL A 127 9.97 7.67 -14.11
CA VAL A 127 10.15 6.31 -14.64
C VAL A 127 10.29 6.39 -16.15
N PRO A 128 11.51 6.62 -16.67
CA PRO A 128 11.75 6.65 -18.11
C PRO A 128 11.33 5.33 -18.75
N GLY A 129 10.60 5.40 -19.85
CA GLY A 129 10.18 4.22 -20.58
C GLY A 129 8.80 3.68 -20.20
N VAL A 130 8.09 4.33 -19.30
CA VAL A 130 6.66 4.07 -19.10
C VAL A 130 5.90 4.54 -20.31
N SER A 131 5.41 3.60 -21.10
CA SER A 131 4.71 3.90 -22.36
C SER A 131 3.19 3.99 -22.19
N ASP A 132 2.68 3.31 -21.19
CA ASP A 132 1.26 3.34 -20.87
C ASP A 132 1.04 4.11 -19.56
N PRO A 133 0.32 5.19 -19.67
CA PRO A 133 0.00 6.03 -18.51
C PRO A 133 -0.88 5.42 -17.45
N ILE A 134 -1.46 4.31 -17.67
CA ILE A 134 -2.43 3.69 -16.78
C ILE A 134 -1.92 2.32 -16.34
N THR A 135 -0.68 2.22 -15.94
CA THR A 135 -0.12 0.97 -15.39
C THR A 135 0.49 1.20 -14.03
N GLY A 136 0.21 0.30 -13.11
CA GLY A 136 0.89 0.30 -11.81
C GLY A 136 2.38 -0.04 -11.95
N ILE A 137 3.22 0.56 -11.13
CA ILE A 137 4.66 0.34 -11.15
C ILE A 137 4.98 -1.04 -10.58
N ALA A 138 4.50 -1.34 -9.38
CA ALA A 138 4.72 -2.66 -8.78
C ALA A 138 3.45 -3.25 -8.16
N GLY A 139 3.16 -4.49 -8.49
CA GLY A 139 2.09 -5.25 -7.86
C GLY A 139 2.34 -5.40 -6.37
N MET A 140 3.52 -5.87 -6.03
CA MET A 140 4.00 -5.96 -4.66
C MET A 140 5.39 -5.34 -4.56
N ALA A 141 5.55 -4.34 -3.69
CA ALA A 141 6.83 -3.74 -3.35
C ALA A 141 7.18 -4.02 -1.89
N LEU A 142 8.10 -4.94 -1.67
CA LEU A 142 8.52 -5.38 -0.33
C LEU A 142 9.88 -4.76 -0.01
N GLU A 143 9.85 -3.67 0.75
CA GLU A 143 11.06 -2.90 1.02
C GLU A 143 11.36 -2.82 2.52
N VAL A 144 12.57 -3.26 2.91
CA VAL A 144 13.12 -3.06 4.25
C VAL A 144 14.45 -2.33 4.10
N VAL A 145 14.43 -1.02 4.34
CA VAL A 145 15.56 -0.14 4.00
C VAL A 145 15.98 0.81 5.11
N ASP A 146 15.32 0.75 6.28
CA ASP A 146 15.60 1.64 7.42
C ASP A 146 16.05 0.87 8.68
N GLY A 147 16.45 -0.40 8.54
CA GLY A 147 17.01 -1.18 9.63
C GLY A 147 16.06 -2.13 10.34
N GLY A 148 14.78 -2.13 9.99
CA GLY A 148 13.79 -3.08 10.51
C GLY A 148 13.91 -4.47 9.87
N PHE A 149 12.85 -5.25 9.98
CA PHE A 149 12.79 -6.63 9.49
C PHE A 149 11.44 -6.92 8.82
N MET A 150 11.38 -8.02 8.09
CA MET A 150 10.13 -8.58 7.54
C MET A 150 10.08 -10.07 7.88
N GLU A 151 9.04 -10.49 8.57
CA GLU A 151 8.91 -11.83 9.12
C GLU A 151 7.47 -12.33 8.98
N ASP A 152 7.30 -13.55 8.54
CA ASP A 152 5.99 -14.20 8.42
C ASP A 152 4.97 -13.37 7.60
N VAL A 153 5.39 -12.95 6.41
CA VAL A 153 4.51 -12.28 5.44
C VAL A 153 4.12 -13.29 4.37
N VAL A 154 2.82 -13.51 4.20
CA VAL A 154 2.25 -14.40 3.20
C VAL A 154 1.34 -13.62 2.28
N ILE A 155 1.60 -13.73 0.99
CA ILE A 155 0.79 -13.11 -0.06
C ILE A 155 0.41 -14.22 -1.03
N SER A 156 -0.89 -14.42 -1.24
CA SER A 156 -1.42 -15.51 -2.06
C SER A 156 -2.66 -15.10 -2.85
N ASP A 157 -3.00 -15.89 -3.84
CA ASP A 157 -4.26 -15.79 -4.58
C ASP A 157 -4.52 -14.38 -5.14
N LEU A 158 -3.49 -13.79 -5.75
CA LEU A 158 -3.57 -12.49 -6.41
C LEU A 158 -3.74 -12.65 -7.92
N THR A 159 -4.65 -11.86 -8.49
CA THR A 159 -4.73 -11.64 -9.93
C THR A 159 -4.15 -10.28 -10.26
N MET A 160 -3.23 -10.21 -11.24
CA MET A 160 -2.58 -8.97 -11.64
C MET A 160 -2.76 -8.74 -13.14
N GLU A 161 -3.25 -7.56 -13.50
CA GLU A 161 -3.46 -7.14 -14.88
C GLU A 161 -2.77 -5.80 -15.16
N ASP A 162 -2.01 -5.72 -16.25
CA ASP A 162 -1.32 -4.49 -16.68
C ASP A 162 -0.36 -3.90 -15.62
N VAL A 163 0.35 -4.76 -14.87
CA VAL A 163 1.33 -4.37 -13.86
C VAL A 163 2.74 -4.48 -14.44
N GLN A 164 3.53 -3.42 -14.36
CA GLN A 164 4.88 -3.38 -14.96
C GLN A 164 5.86 -4.32 -14.25
N THR A 165 5.89 -4.28 -12.92
CA THR A 165 6.75 -5.13 -12.10
C THR A 165 5.88 -5.90 -11.12
N PRO A 166 5.52 -7.16 -11.39
CA PRO A 166 4.65 -7.92 -10.49
C PRO A 166 5.19 -8.03 -9.07
N LEU A 167 6.50 -8.21 -8.92
CA LEU A 167 7.15 -8.33 -7.61
C LEU A 167 8.46 -7.56 -7.59
N PHE A 168 8.59 -6.62 -6.66
CA PHE A 168 9.82 -5.92 -6.32
C PHE A 168 10.19 -6.18 -4.87
N ILE A 169 11.40 -6.68 -4.62
CA ILE A 169 11.91 -6.94 -3.26
C ILE A 169 13.22 -6.20 -3.08
N ARG A 170 13.33 -5.43 -2.00
CA ARG A 170 14.54 -4.70 -1.67
C ARG A 170 14.88 -4.78 -0.18
N LEU A 171 16.04 -5.34 0.11
CA LEU A 171 16.74 -5.14 1.37
C LEU A 171 17.82 -4.10 1.14
N GLY A 172 17.86 -3.07 1.96
CA GLY A 172 18.80 -1.97 1.76
C GLY A 172 19.04 -1.13 3.01
N ARG A 173 19.77 -0.05 2.82
CA ARG A 173 20.02 0.94 3.86
C ARG A 173 19.80 2.33 3.27
N ARG A 174 18.64 2.90 3.55
CA ARG A 174 18.27 4.23 3.03
C ARG A 174 18.87 5.34 3.87
N LYS A 175 18.88 5.19 5.18
CA LYS A 175 19.51 6.14 6.08
C LYS A 175 20.96 5.73 6.31
N THR A 176 21.89 6.53 5.87
CA THR A 176 23.20 6.61 6.47
C THR A 176 23.02 7.43 7.74
N SER A 177 22.73 6.78 8.85
CA SER A 177 22.96 7.44 10.12
C SER A 177 24.45 7.74 10.22
N GLU A 178 24.76 8.92 10.65
CA GLU A 178 26.05 9.36 11.10
C GLU A 178 26.79 8.33 11.95
#